data_c55512c4ae471efb6bccb730430a70b4
#
_entry.id   c55512c4ae471efb6bccb730430a70b4
#
_cell.length_a   1.000
_cell.length_b   1.000
_cell.length_c   1.000
_cell.angle_alpha   90.00
_cell.angle_beta   90.00
_cell.angle_gamma   90.00
#
_symmetry.space_group_name_H-M   'P 1'
#
loop_
_entity.id
_entity.type
_entity.pdbx_description
1 polymer ?
#
loop_
_entity_poly.entity_id
_entity_poly.type
_entity_poly.pdbx_seq_one_letter_code
_entity_poly.pdbx_strand_id
1 'polypeptide(L)'
;MKDINENTRSMYRQYQETSSDDQKRHIFQWLSPVDPSTSHEAALEIHQAGTNDWFLSCKEFNNWREAKNSVLWLSGFPGSGKTVLMSTVINFLQQCGNQKASACVAYFYCDFRSPDTRDPLNLVGSLIA
;
A
#
# COMPACT_ATOMS: atom_id res chain seq x y z
N MET A 1 40.89 23.30 -18.49
CA MET A 1 39.70 23.53 -19.32
C MET A 1 38.79 22.29 -19.44
N LYS A 2 39.25 21.09 -19.04
CA LYS A 2 38.39 19.85 -19.02
C LYS A 2 37.45 19.76 -17.81
N ASP A 3 37.83 20.29 -16.63
CA ASP A 3 37.13 20.08 -15.37
C ASP A 3 35.78 20.85 -15.27
N ILE A 4 35.70 22.03 -15.92
CA ILE A 4 34.48 22.86 -15.92
C ILE A 4 33.31 22.18 -16.68
N ASN A 5 33.66 21.43 -17.72
CA ASN A 5 32.64 20.75 -18.55
C ASN A 5 32.05 19.51 -17.88
N GLU A 6 32.82 18.79 -17.07
CA GLU A 6 32.34 17.62 -16.31
C GLU A 6 31.48 18.04 -15.13
N ASN A 7 31.87 19.07 -14.37
CA ASN A 7 31.06 19.62 -13.29
C ASN A 7 29.73 20.18 -13.79
N THR A 8 29.75 20.89 -14.92
CA THR A 8 28.51 21.43 -15.51
C THR A 8 27.57 20.31 -15.97
N ARG A 9 28.11 19.25 -16.57
CA ARG A 9 27.30 18.08 -16.98
C ARG A 9 26.73 17.32 -15.78
N SER A 10 27.48 17.17 -14.70
CA SER A 10 27.01 16.52 -13.48
C SER A 10 25.90 17.33 -12.81
N MET A 11 26.02 18.66 -12.75
CA MET A 11 24.98 19.56 -12.26
C MET A 11 23.69 19.51 -13.10
N TYR A 12 23.81 19.49 -14.43
CA TYR A 12 22.63 19.33 -15.29
C TYR A 12 21.93 17.99 -15.11
N ARG A 13 22.66 16.90 -14.96
CA ARG A 13 22.05 15.59 -14.65
C ARG A 13 21.34 15.60 -13.31
N GLN A 14 21.97 16.11 -12.29
CA GLN A 14 21.39 16.22 -10.95
C GLN A 14 20.14 17.11 -10.94
N TYR A 15 20.15 18.21 -11.70
CA TYR A 15 18.98 19.08 -11.85
C TYR A 15 17.82 18.39 -12.58
N GLN A 16 18.12 17.63 -13.65
CA GLN A 16 17.09 16.87 -14.37
C GLN A 16 16.51 15.74 -13.53
N GLU A 17 17.33 15.02 -12.76
CA GLU A 17 16.89 13.98 -11.84
C GLU A 17 16.00 14.56 -10.74
N THR A 18 16.42 15.65 -10.10
CA THR A 18 15.63 16.32 -9.05
C THR A 18 14.31 16.85 -9.59
N SER A 19 14.31 17.48 -10.78
CA SER A 19 13.09 17.99 -11.42
C SER A 19 12.13 16.87 -11.81
N SER A 20 12.64 15.72 -12.27
CA SER A 20 11.84 14.54 -12.57
C SER A 20 11.21 13.93 -11.32
N ASP A 21 11.93 13.90 -10.21
CA ASP A 21 11.44 13.35 -8.96
C ASP A 21 10.40 14.28 -8.30
N ASP A 22 10.56 15.58 -8.40
CA ASP A 22 9.56 16.54 -7.94
C ASP A 22 8.27 16.46 -8.77
N GLN A 23 8.37 16.30 -10.09
CA GLN A 23 7.21 16.08 -10.94
C GLN A 23 6.49 14.77 -10.60
N LYS A 24 7.22 13.68 -10.37
CA LYS A 24 6.64 12.42 -9.91
C LYS A 24 5.93 12.57 -8.58
N ARG A 25 6.54 13.25 -7.59
CA ARG A 25 5.90 13.52 -6.30
C ARG A 25 4.59 14.28 -6.45
N HIS A 26 4.56 15.32 -7.28
CA HIS A 26 3.33 16.06 -7.54
C HIS A 26 2.24 15.21 -8.18
N ILE A 27 2.61 14.34 -9.13
CA ILE A 27 1.67 13.41 -9.75
C ILE A 27 1.13 12.41 -8.72
N PHE A 28 1.99 11.83 -7.88
CA PHE A 28 1.57 10.91 -6.82
C PHE A 28 0.68 11.59 -5.79
N GLN A 29 1.00 12.80 -5.35
CA GLN A 29 0.14 13.57 -4.43
C GLN A 29 -1.23 13.89 -5.05
N TRP A 30 -1.28 14.15 -6.34
CA TRP A 30 -2.54 14.39 -7.05
C TRP A 30 -3.35 13.11 -7.25
N LEU A 31 -2.69 11.98 -7.55
CA LEU A 31 -3.34 10.68 -7.73
C LEU A 31 -3.80 10.08 -6.40
N SER A 32 -3.01 10.22 -5.35
CA SER A 32 -3.27 9.61 -4.04
C SER A 32 -3.21 10.68 -2.93
N PRO A 33 -4.27 11.50 -2.78
CA PRO A 33 -4.35 12.47 -1.70
C PRO A 33 -4.50 11.83 -0.32
N VAL A 34 -4.84 10.54 -0.27
CA VAL A 34 -5.00 9.74 0.95
C VAL A 34 -3.87 8.72 1.03
N ASP A 35 -3.06 8.82 2.07
CA ASP A 35 -2.04 7.82 2.38
C ASP A 35 -2.66 6.68 3.22
N PRO A 36 -2.80 5.47 2.67
CA PRO A 36 -3.37 4.34 3.40
C PRO A 36 -2.41 3.77 4.46
N SER A 37 -1.12 4.14 4.44
CA SER A 37 -0.11 3.61 5.38
C SER A 37 -0.41 4.02 6.82
N THR A 38 -0.85 5.25 7.07
CA THR A 38 -1.21 5.74 8.39
C THR A 38 -2.28 4.87 9.06
N SER A 39 -3.34 4.51 8.33
CA SER A 39 -4.39 3.62 8.85
C SER A 39 -3.88 2.20 9.06
N HIS A 40 -2.97 1.75 8.21
CA HIS A 40 -2.36 0.44 8.31
C HIS A 40 -1.47 0.31 9.55
N GLU A 41 -0.59 1.27 9.79
CA GLU A 41 0.28 1.33 10.95
C GLU A 41 -0.53 1.38 12.25
N ALA A 42 -1.54 2.26 12.33
CA ALA A 42 -2.43 2.32 13.49
C ALA A 42 -3.15 0.99 13.76
N ALA A 43 -3.55 0.26 12.72
CA ALA A 43 -4.17 -1.06 12.88
C ALA A 43 -3.17 -2.12 13.35
N LEU A 44 -1.91 -2.04 12.90
CA LEU A 44 -0.84 -2.94 13.37
C LEU A 44 -0.44 -2.67 14.84
N GLU A 45 -0.44 -1.43 15.28
CA GLU A 45 -0.11 -1.08 16.69
C GLU A 45 -1.06 -1.71 17.71
N ILE A 46 -2.36 -1.84 17.37
CA ILE A 46 -3.34 -2.49 18.24
C ILE A 46 -3.45 -4.00 18.04
N HIS A 47 -2.73 -4.54 17.07
CA HIS A 47 -2.70 -5.99 16.84
C HIS A 47 -1.95 -6.71 17.96
N GLN A 48 -2.57 -7.75 18.52
CA GLN A 48 -1.93 -8.66 19.47
C GLN A 48 -1.44 -9.91 18.73
N ALA A 49 -0.18 -10.26 18.94
CA ALA A 49 0.43 -11.41 18.29
C ALA A 49 -0.40 -12.69 18.52
N GLY A 50 -0.59 -13.46 17.46
CA GLY A 50 -1.32 -14.73 17.49
C GLY A 50 -2.85 -14.63 17.41
N THR A 51 -3.44 -13.43 17.53
CA THR A 51 -4.92 -13.31 17.54
C THR A 51 -5.57 -13.60 16.19
N ASN A 52 -4.85 -13.42 15.08
CA ASN A 52 -5.35 -13.56 13.70
C ASN A 52 -4.79 -14.77 12.96
N ASP A 53 -3.98 -15.61 13.59
CA ASP A 53 -3.30 -16.77 12.97
C ASP A 53 -4.30 -17.80 12.46
N TRP A 54 -5.45 -17.90 13.13
CA TRP A 54 -6.55 -18.77 12.71
C TRP A 54 -7.01 -18.46 11.29
N PHE A 55 -7.08 -17.18 10.93
CA PHE A 55 -7.53 -16.75 9.60
C PHE A 55 -6.49 -17.05 8.53
N LEU A 56 -5.22 -16.76 8.80
CA LEU A 56 -4.11 -17.06 7.89
C LEU A 56 -3.97 -18.57 7.63
N SER A 57 -4.43 -19.39 8.58
CA SER A 57 -4.40 -20.85 8.48
C SER A 57 -5.68 -21.46 7.90
N CYS A 58 -6.77 -20.66 7.77
CA CYS A 58 -8.04 -21.20 7.30
C CYS A 58 -8.01 -21.56 5.81
N LYS A 59 -8.85 -22.53 5.44
CA LYS A 59 -8.93 -23.07 4.08
C LYS A 59 -9.37 -22.01 3.07
N GLU A 60 -10.30 -21.15 3.45
CA GLU A 60 -10.89 -20.10 2.62
C GLU A 60 -9.82 -19.07 2.20
N PHE A 61 -9.00 -18.61 3.14
CA PHE A 61 -7.90 -17.69 2.86
C PHE A 61 -6.84 -18.34 1.96
N ASN A 62 -6.44 -19.58 2.26
CA ASN A 62 -5.43 -20.28 1.46
C ASN A 62 -5.92 -20.55 0.04
N ASN A 63 -7.16 -20.99 -0.14
CA ASN A 63 -7.76 -21.18 -1.46
C ASN A 63 -7.82 -19.87 -2.25
N TRP A 64 -8.24 -18.77 -1.61
CA TRP A 64 -8.25 -17.45 -2.24
C TRP A 64 -6.84 -17.03 -2.69
N ARG A 65 -5.85 -17.20 -1.84
CA ARG A 65 -4.46 -16.79 -2.14
C ARG A 65 -3.85 -17.57 -3.32
N GLU A 66 -4.23 -18.82 -3.49
CA GLU A 66 -3.70 -19.70 -4.54
C GLU A 66 -4.47 -19.59 -5.86
N ALA A 67 -5.73 -19.20 -5.82
CA ALA A 67 -6.58 -19.11 -6.99
C ALA A 67 -6.31 -17.81 -7.77
N LYS A 68 -6.30 -17.90 -9.10
CA LYS A 68 -6.22 -16.73 -9.98
C LYS A 68 -7.57 -16.04 -10.07
N ASN A 69 -7.55 -14.69 -10.09
CA ASN A 69 -8.76 -13.85 -10.24
C ASN A 69 -9.86 -14.17 -9.22
N SER A 70 -9.44 -14.47 -8.00
CA SER A 70 -10.35 -14.81 -6.91
C SER A 70 -10.72 -13.60 -6.06
N VAL A 71 -11.88 -13.63 -5.44
CA VAL A 71 -12.36 -12.63 -4.49
C VAL A 71 -12.67 -13.34 -3.17
N LEU A 72 -12.20 -12.76 -2.07
CA LEU A 72 -12.55 -13.18 -0.72
C LEU A 72 -13.31 -12.05 -0.04
N TRP A 73 -14.55 -12.32 0.36
CA TRP A 73 -15.39 -11.35 1.05
C TRP A 73 -15.42 -11.66 2.55
N LEU A 74 -14.94 -10.70 3.35
CA LEU A 74 -14.96 -10.77 4.81
C LEU A 74 -15.99 -9.80 5.38
N SER A 75 -16.96 -10.29 6.13
CA SER A 75 -18.00 -9.49 6.78
C SER A 75 -18.04 -9.73 8.29
N GLY A 76 -18.60 -8.79 9.02
CA GLY A 76 -18.76 -8.88 10.47
C GLY A 76 -19.28 -7.58 11.07
N PHE A 77 -19.74 -7.62 12.31
CA PHE A 77 -20.26 -6.46 13.03
C PHE A 77 -19.21 -5.34 13.21
N PRO A 78 -19.64 -4.09 13.38
CA PRO A 78 -18.75 -3.02 13.83
C PRO A 78 -18.00 -3.42 15.11
N GLY A 79 -16.70 -3.14 15.18
CA GLY A 79 -15.87 -3.51 16.33
C GLY A 79 -15.37 -4.98 16.37
N SER A 80 -15.72 -5.82 15.38
CA SER A 80 -15.29 -7.23 15.35
C SER A 80 -13.81 -7.45 14.95
N GLY A 81 -13.00 -6.40 14.87
CA GLY A 81 -11.56 -6.51 14.56
C GLY A 81 -11.21 -6.66 13.09
N LYS A 82 -12.16 -6.45 12.14
CA LYS A 82 -11.88 -6.59 10.68
C LYS A 82 -10.68 -5.79 10.19
N THR A 83 -10.55 -4.55 10.66
CA THR A 83 -9.45 -3.66 10.27
C THR A 83 -8.10 -4.21 10.74
N VAL A 84 -8.03 -4.71 11.97
CA VAL A 84 -6.83 -5.33 12.54
C VAL A 84 -6.52 -6.65 11.82
N LEU A 85 -7.55 -7.44 11.51
CA LEU A 85 -7.37 -8.67 10.72
C LEU A 85 -6.82 -8.34 9.33
N MET A 86 -7.36 -7.30 8.65
CA MET A 86 -6.83 -6.87 7.34
C MET A 86 -5.40 -6.39 7.42
N SER A 87 -4.99 -5.66 8.46
CA SER A 87 -3.59 -5.26 8.61
C SER A 87 -2.66 -6.46 8.75
N THR A 88 -3.09 -7.50 9.47
CA THR A 88 -2.34 -8.77 9.58
C THR A 88 -2.21 -9.47 8.22
N VAL A 89 -3.30 -9.52 7.44
CA VAL A 89 -3.31 -10.11 6.09
C VAL A 89 -2.36 -9.36 5.16
N ILE A 90 -2.44 -8.03 5.14
CA ILE A 90 -1.58 -7.19 4.29
C ILE A 90 -0.10 -7.43 4.64
N ASN A 91 0.25 -7.36 5.93
CA ASN A 91 1.62 -7.59 6.41
C ASN A 91 2.12 -9.00 6.00
N PHE A 92 1.30 -10.02 6.18
CA PHE A 92 1.62 -11.39 5.77
C PHE A 92 1.87 -11.49 4.26
N LEU A 93 1.02 -10.89 3.43
CA LEU A 93 1.14 -10.91 1.97
C LEU A 93 2.37 -10.13 1.48
N GLN A 94 2.69 -9.00 2.11
CA GLN A 94 3.90 -8.22 1.80
C GLN A 94 5.17 -9.02 2.09
N GLN A 95 5.21 -9.74 3.21
CA GLN A 95 6.33 -10.61 3.55
C GLN A 95 6.48 -11.78 2.56
N CYS A 96 5.37 -12.37 2.13
CA CYS A 96 5.37 -13.41 1.10
C CYS A 96 5.74 -12.86 -0.29
N GLY A 97 5.29 -11.66 -0.64
CA GLY A 97 5.56 -11.00 -1.91
C GLY A 97 7.03 -10.65 -2.10
N ASN A 98 7.72 -10.25 -1.04
CA ASN A 98 9.16 -9.98 -1.06
C ASN A 98 10.00 -11.21 -1.43
N GLN A 99 9.46 -12.41 -1.26
CA GLN A 99 10.12 -13.67 -1.64
C GLN A 99 9.82 -14.08 -3.10
N LYS A 100 8.79 -13.49 -3.73
CA LYS A 100 8.40 -13.75 -5.12
C LYS A 100 8.47 -12.45 -5.91
N ALA A 101 9.48 -12.28 -6.72
CA ALA A 101 9.81 -11.05 -7.45
C ALA A 101 8.72 -10.48 -8.40
N SER A 102 7.51 -11.03 -8.39
CA SER A 102 6.41 -10.65 -9.32
C SER A 102 5.05 -10.39 -8.64
N ALA A 103 4.99 -10.29 -7.30
CA ALA A 103 3.72 -10.02 -6.61
C ALA A 103 3.77 -8.63 -5.96
N CYS A 104 2.76 -7.80 -6.24
CA CYS A 104 2.55 -6.51 -5.61
C CYS A 104 1.28 -6.56 -4.76
N VAL A 105 1.31 -5.97 -3.57
CA VAL A 105 0.17 -5.85 -2.68
C VAL A 105 -0.25 -4.39 -2.62
N ALA A 106 -1.44 -4.09 -3.12
CA ALA A 106 -2.06 -2.79 -2.97
C ALA A 106 -3.23 -2.89 -1.99
N TYR A 107 -3.43 -1.85 -1.16
CA TYR A 107 -4.48 -1.82 -0.17
C TYR A 107 -5.01 -0.42 0.06
N PHE A 108 -6.23 -0.33 0.59
CA PHE A 108 -6.86 0.93 0.95
C PHE A 108 -7.80 0.72 2.14
N TYR A 109 -7.87 1.72 3.04
CA TYR A 109 -8.75 1.72 4.20
C TYR A 109 -9.84 2.78 4.03
N CYS A 110 -11.10 2.34 3.96
CA CYS A 110 -12.25 3.23 3.94
C CYS A 110 -12.68 3.53 5.39
N ASP A 111 -12.67 4.81 5.79
CA ASP A 111 -13.20 5.27 7.06
C ASP A 111 -14.43 6.18 6.80
N PHE A 112 -15.58 5.80 7.36
CA PHE A 112 -16.82 6.59 7.20
C PHE A 112 -16.74 8.01 7.77
N ARG A 113 -15.79 8.26 8.66
CA ARG A 113 -15.52 9.58 9.28
C ARG A 113 -14.71 10.50 8.38
N SER A 114 -13.99 9.97 7.39
CA SER A 114 -13.18 10.73 6.46
C SER A 114 -13.85 10.77 5.08
N PRO A 115 -14.28 11.95 4.60
CA PRO A 115 -14.84 12.09 3.26
C PRO A 115 -13.87 11.62 2.17
N ASP A 116 -12.57 11.89 2.33
CA ASP A 116 -11.55 11.60 1.33
C ASP A 116 -11.36 10.08 1.12
N THR A 117 -11.50 9.28 2.19
CA THR A 117 -11.41 7.81 2.09
C THR A 117 -12.68 7.16 1.52
N ARG A 118 -13.76 7.95 1.35
CA ARG A 118 -15.03 7.49 0.75
C ARG A 118 -15.16 7.84 -0.73
N ASP A 119 -14.25 8.67 -1.24
CA ASP A 119 -14.23 9.03 -2.66
C ASP A 119 -13.62 7.88 -3.48
N PRO A 120 -14.38 7.27 -4.41
CA PRO A 120 -13.86 6.20 -5.27
C PRO A 120 -12.65 6.61 -6.11
N LEU A 121 -12.53 7.91 -6.47
CA LEU A 121 -11.39 8.41 -7.23
C LEU A 121 -10.11 8.33 -6.41
N ASN A 122 -10.17 8.69 -5.12
CA ASN A 122 -9.03 8.58 -4.22
C ASN A 122 -8.62 7.13 -3.98
N LEU A 123 -9.58 6.22 -3.89
CA LEU A 123 -9.30 4.78 -3.80
C LEU A 123 -8.56 4.29 -5.05
N VAL A 124 -9.08 4.58 -6.23
CA VAL A 124 -8.45 4.15 -7.50
C VAL A 124 -7.08 4.80 -7.65
N GLY A 125 -6.95 6.09 -7.35
CA GLY A 125 -5.68 6.80 -7.38
C GLY A 125 -4.62 6.16 -6.47
N SER A 126 -4.99 5.81 -5.23
CA SER A 126 -4.10 5.14 -4.28
C SER A 126 -3.67 3.73 -4.69
N LEU A 127 -4.46 3.02 -5.50
CA LEU A 127 -4.09 1.70 -6.02
C LEU A 127 -3.18 1.78 -7.26
N ILE A 128 -3.08 2.95 -7.91
CA ILE A 128 -2.25 3.17 -9.10
C ILE A 128 -0.91 3.81 -8.73
N ALA A 129 -0.88 4.60 -7.66
CA ALA A 129 0.31 5.28 -7.17
C ALA A 129 1.32 4.33 -6.51
#